data_2065ff40d000d69edc9375ef690be037
#
_entry.id   2065ff40d000d69edc9375ef690be037
#
_cell.length_a   1.000
_cell.length_b   1.000
_cell.length_c   1.000
_cell.angle_alpha   90.00
_cell.angle_beta   90.00
_cell.angle_gamma   90.00
#
_symmetry.space_group_name_H-M   'P 1'
#
loop_
_entity.id
_entity.type
_entity.pdbx_description
1 polymer ?
#
loop_
_entity_poly.entity_id
_entity_poly.type
_entity_poly.pdbx_seq_one_letter_code
_entity_poly.pdbx_strand_id
1 'polypeptide(L)'
;KVDSLTAVMMIVVTGVSAMVHIYSVGYMHHDPSIPRFMSYLSLFTFFMLMLITADNLVQMFFGWEGVGLASYLLIGFWYNKPSANAAAIKAFLVNRVGDFGFALGIFAVFMMFESVHLDTIFAAAEGKKDLIINVFGTDFHALTITCLLLFVGAMGKSAQLGLHTWLPDAMEGPTPVSALIHAATMVTA
;
A
#
# COMPACT_ATOMS: atom_id res chain seq x y z
N LYS A 1 -7.83 -10.96 -10.31
CA LYS A 1 -9.15 -11.53 -10.03
C LYS A 1 -10.15 -10.41 -9.82
N VAL A 2 -11.36 -10.56 -10.32
CA VAL A 2 -12.44 -9.59 -10.12
C VAL A 2 -13.58 -10.30 -9.41
N ASP A 3 -13.79 -9.96 -8.17
CA ASP A 3 -14.92 -10.40 -7.34
C ASP A 3 -15.74 -9.19 -6.86
N SER A 4 -16.74 -9.41 -6.02
CA SER A 4 -17.62 -8.34 -5.53
C SER A 4 -16.83 -7.28 -4.73
N LEU A 5 -15.86 -7.69 -3.92
CA LEU A 5 -15.01 -6.78 -3.15
C LEU A 5 -14.14 -5.93 -4.10
N THR A 6 -13.48 -6.59 -5.06
CA THR A 6 -12.66 -5.90 -6.08
C THR A 6 -13.50 -4.91 -6.88
N ALA A 7 -14.72 -5.26 -7.27
CA ALA A 7 -15.61 -4.37 -8.02
C ALA A 7 -15.97 -3.10 -7.20
N VAL A 8 -16.29 -3.25 -5.92
CA VAL A 8 -16.55 -2.11 -5.03
C VAL A 8 -15.32 -1.23 -4.90
N MET A 9 -14.15 -1.84 -4.66
CA MET A 9 -12.89 -1.09 -4.53
C MET A 9 -12.50 -0.39 -5.84
N MET A 10 -12.74 -1.00 -7.01
CA MET A 10 -12.51 -0.34 -8.29
C MET A 10 -13.38 0.91 -8.46
N ILE A 11 -14.66 0.85 -8.10
CA ILE A 11 -15.56 2.01 -8.16
C ILE A 11 -15.05 3.13 -7.24
N VAL A 12 -14.66 2.81 -6.02
CA VAL A 12 -14.13 3.79 -5.06
C VAL A 12 -12.84 4.41 -5.59
N VAL A 13 -11.87 3.60 -5.97
CA VAL A 13 -10.55 4.08 -6.43
C VAL A 13 -10.67 4.93 -7.69
N THR A 14 -11.40 4.45 -8.71
CA THR A 14 -11.54 5.20 -9.97
C THR A 14 -12.40 6.44 -9.81
N GLY A 15 -13.47 6.37 -9.02
CA GLY A 15 -14.36 7.50 -8.76
C GLY A 15 -13.64 8.62 -8.01
N VAL A 16 -12.96 8.29 -6.91
CA VAL A 16 -12.18 9.29 -6.15
C VAL A 16 -11.03 9.83 -7.00
N SER A 17 -10.30 8.96 -7.70
CA SER A 17 -9.22 9.40 -8.60
C SER A 17 -9.71 10.38 -9.66
N ALA A 18 -10.85 10.10 -10.32
CA ALA A 18 -11.44 11.00 -11.32
C ALA A 18 -11.77 12.37 -10.72
N MET A 19 -12.42 12.40 -9.55
CA MET A 19 -12.75 13.68 -8.86
C MET A 19 -11.48 14.45 -8.49
N VAL A 20 -10.44 13.77 -7.99
CA VAL A 20 -9.17 14.40 -7.63
C VAL A 20 -8.45 14.93 -8.85
N HIS A 21 -8.45 14.21 -9.98
CA HIS A 21 -7.87 14.72 -11.23
C HIS A 21 -8.58 15.98 -11.72
N ILE A 22 -9.92 15.99 -11.74
CA ILE A 22 -10.70 17.16 -12.13
C ILE A 22 -10.42 18.36 -11.21
N TYR A 23 -10.43 18.13 -9.89
CA TYR A 23 -10.11 19.16 -8.91
C TYR A 23 -8.70 19.72 -9.08
N SER A 24 -7.74 18.85 -9.37
CA SER A 24 -6.34 19.20 -9.53
C SER A 24 -6.07 20.12 -10.72
N VAL A 25 -6.89 20.09 -11.77
CA VAL A 25 -6.79 21.02 -12.90
C VAL A 25 -6.92 22.46 -12.41
N GLY A 26 -7.90 22.74 -11.57
CA GLY A 26 -8.09 24.08 -11.00
C GLY A 26 -7.07 24.39 -9.90
N TYR A 27 -6.83 23.45 -8.99
CA TYR A 27 -5.92 23.63 -7.86
C TYR A 27 -4.48 23.94 -8.28
N MET A 28 -3.97 23.21 -9.30
CA MET A 28 -2.59 23.33 -9.80
C MET A 28 -2.45 24.29 -10.99
N HIS A 29 -3.48 25.04 -11.36
CA HIS A 29 -3.50 25.85 -12.57
C HIS A 29 -2.31 26.84 -12.68
N HIS A 30 -1.84 27.36 -11.54
CA HIS A 30 -0.71 28.30 -11.51
C HIS A 30 0.66 27.63 -11.33
N ASP A 31 0.73 26.31 -11.16
CA ASP A 31 1.99 25.58 -10.98
C ASP A 31 2.51 25.12 -12.35
N PRO A 32 3.75 25.51 -12.72
CA PRO A 32 4.32 25.13 -14.03
C PRO A 32 4.55 23.60 -14.14
N SER A 33 4.53 22.87 -13.04
CA SER A 33 4.76 21.42 -12.98
C SER A 33 3.48 20.57 -13.00
N ILE A 34 2.34 21.16 -13.42
CA ILE A 34 1.06 20.43 -13.48
C ILE A 34 1.14 19.11 -14.31
N PRO A 35 1.86 19.00 -15.44
CA PRO A 35 1.97 17.74 -16.18
C PRO A 35 2.63 16.64 -15.34
N ARG A 36 3.68 16.98 -14.59
CA ARG A 36 4.34 16.04 -13.66
C ARG A 36 3.39 15.61 -12.55
N PHE A 37 2.61 16.54 -11.99
CA PHE A 37 1.63 16.25 -10.96
C PHE A 37 0.58 15.25 -11.44
N MET A 38 -0.03 15.50 -12.60
CA MET A 38 -1.02 14.62 -13.22
C MET A 38 -0.45 13.22 -13.52
N SER A 39 0.81 13.16 -13.96
CA SER A 39 1.49 11.89 -14.20
C SER A 39 1.65 11.08 -12.91
N TYR A 40 1.99 11.72 -11.80
CA TYR A 40 2.12 11.04 -10.50
C TYR A 40 0.78 10.57 -9.94
N LEU A 41 -0.30 11.36 -10.10
CA LEU A 41 -1.65 10.94 -9.73
C LEU A 41 -2.11 9.71 -10.55
N SER A 42 -1.85 9.73 -11.86
CA SER A 42 -2.18 8.60 -12.73
C SER A 42 -1.35 7.36 -12.39
N LEU A 43 -0.07 7.54 -12.09
CA LEU A 43 0.82 6.46 -11.65
C LEU A 43 0.34 5.83 -10.34
N PHE A 44 -0.08 6.65 -9.37
CA PHE A 44 -0.66 6.18 -8.12
C PHE A 44 -1.92 5.34 -8.37
N THR A 45 -2.84 5.86 -9.19
CA THR A 45 -4.08 5.16 -9.54
C THR A 45 -3.80 3.82 -10.24
N PHE A 46 -2.83 3.80 -11.16
CA PHE A 46 -2.40 2.57 -11.83
C PHE A 46 -1.94 1.50 -10.83
N PHE A 47 -1.02 1.84 -9.93
CA PHE A 47 -0.54 0.88 -8.94
C PHE A 47 -1.62 0.45 -7.96
N MET A 48 -2.54 1.35 -7.61
CA MET A 48 -3.68 1.00 -6.75
C MET A 48 -4.61 0.00 -7.44
N LEU A 49 -4.89 0.19 -8.73
CA LEU A 49 -5.68 -0.76 -9.52
C LEU A 49 -4.95 -2.12 -9.64
N MET A 50 -3.64 -2.11 -9.85
CA MET A 50 -2.83 -3.35 -9.87
C MET A 50 -2.91 -4.11 -8.54
N LEU A 51 -2.94 -3.38 -7.42
CA LEU A 51 -3.06 -3.95 -6.07
C LEU A 51 -4.42 -4.61 -5.87
N ILE A 52 -5.51 -3.88 -6.08
CA ILE A 52 -6.87 -4.37 -5.79
C ILE A 52 -7.35 -5.47 -6.75
N THR A 53 -6.78 -5.55 -7.96
CA THR A 53 -7.09 -6.61 -8.94
C THR A 53 -6.17 -7.81 -8.83
N ALA A 54 -5.24 -7.82 -7.87
CA ALA A 54 -4.29 -8.90 -7.72
C ALA A 54 -4.97 -10.25 -7.47
N ASP A 55 -4.48 -11.29 -8.14
CA ASP A 55 -4.90 -12.68 -7.98
C ASP A 55 -3.89 -13.50 -7.17
N ASN A 56 -2.73 -12.93 -6.96
CA ASN A 56 -1.65 -13.56 -6.23
C ASN A 56 -0.87 -12.53 -5.40
N LEU A 57 -0.17 -13.02 -4.39
CA LEU A 57 0.58 -12.19 -3.44
C LEU A 57 1.74 -11.42 -4.09
N VAL A 58 2.33 -11.93 -5.18
CA VAL A 58 3.44 -11.24 -5.87
C VAL A 58 2.93 -10.03 -6.64
N GLN A 59 1.81 -10.16 -7.37
CA GLN A 59 1.16 -9.03 -8.03
C GLN A 59 0.66 -8.00 -7.00
N MET A 60 0.09 -8.47 -5.88
CA MET A 60 -0.33 -7.62 -4.79
C MET A 60 0.85 -6.83 -4.24
N PHE A 61 1.99 -7.46 -3.99
CA PHE A 61 3.21 -6.81 -3.52
C PHE A 61 3.74 -5.79 -4.53
N PHE A 62 3.69 -6.10 -5.83
CA PHE A 62 4.08 -5.14 -6.87
C PHE A 62 3.22 -3.86 -6.82
N GLY A 63 1.90 -3.99 -6.73
CA GLY A 63 1.01 -2.84 -6.55
C GLY A 63 1.27 -2.10 -5.23
N TRP A 64 1.49 -2.85 -4.16
CA TRP A 64 1.81 -2.34 -2.82
C TRP A 64 3.04 -1.44 -2.79
N GLU A 65 4.12 -1.90 -3.40
CA GLU A 65 5.37 -1.15 -3.55
C GLU A 65 5.22 0.05 -4.46
N GLY A 66 4.49 -0.12 -5.58
CA GLY A 66 4.24 0.93 -6.53
C GLY A 66 3.43 2.10 -5.94
N VAL A 67 2.41 1.81 -5.14
CA VAL A 67 1.65 2.83 -4.40
C VAL A 67 2.57 3.56 -3.42
N GLY A 68 3.48 2.85 -2.74
CA GLY A 68 4.49 3.45 -1.85
C GLY A 68 5.41 4.42 -2.59
N LEU A 69 5.91 4.04 -3.76
CA LEU A 69 6.73 4.89 -4.61
C LEU A 69 5.96 6.13 -5.11
N ALA A 70 4.75 5.93 -5.61
CA ALA A 70 3.93 7.03 -6.11
C ALA A 70 3.58 8.01 -4.98
N SER A 71 3.30 7.53 -3.77
CA SER A 71 3.05 8.39 -2.61
C SER A 71 4.29 9.21 -2.23
N TYR A 72 5.48 8.61 -2.26
CA TYR A 72 6.76 9.32 -2.06
C TYR A 72 6.91 10.49 -3.03
N LEU A 73 6.67 10.25 -4.33
CA LEU A 73 6.77 11.28 -5.37
C LEU A 73 5.72 12.39 -5.21
N LEU A 74 4.54 12.05 -4.73
CA LEU A 74 3.44 12.98 -4.52
C LEU A 74 3.62 13.81 -3.25
N ILE A 75 4.07 13.22 -2.14
CA ILE A 75 4.35 13.94 -0.89
C ILE A 75 5.52 14.90 -1.12
N GLY A 76 6.59 14.46 -1.78
CA GLY A 76 7.76 15.24 -2.15
C GLY A 76 7.59 16.05 -3.43
N PHE A 77 6.37 16.31 -3.88
CA PHE A 77 6.12 17.01 -5.15
C PHE A 77 6.83 18.36 -5.24
N TRP A 78 6.77 19.15 -4.16
CA TRP A 78 7.51 20.40 -4.05
C TRP A 78 8.90 20.17 -3.46
N TYR A 79 9.74 19.44 -4.20
CA TYR A 79 11.09 19.04 -3.79
C TYR A 79 12.03 20.21 -3.44
N ASN A 80 11.69 21.44 -3.80
CA ASN A 80 12.41 22.65 -3.39
C ASN A 80 12.17 23.01 -1.91
N LYS A 81 11.17 22.42 -1.26
CA LYS A 81 10.88 22.59 0.16
C LYS A 81 11.58 21.50 0.97
N PRO A 82 12.51 21.85 1.86
CA PRO A 82 13.19 20.85 2.71
C PRO A 82 12.21 20.03 3.57
N SER A 83 11.12 20.65 4.05
CA SER A 83 10.08 19.98 4.83
C SER A 83 9.39 18.88 4.02
N ALA A 84 9.00 19.17 2.77
CA ALA A 84 8.36 18.17 1.89
C ALA A 84 9.31 17.00 1.58
N ASN A 85 10.61 17.26 1.37
CA ASN A 85 11.60 16.21 1.16
C ASN A 85 11.76 15.33 2.41
N ALA A 86 11.88 15.94 3.60
CA ALA A 86 11.97 15.20 4.85
C ALA A 86 10.72 14.35 5.10
N ALA A 87 9.53 14.90 4.84
CA ALA A 87 8.26 14.20 4.96
C ALA A 87 8.16 13.01 4.00
N ALA A 88 8.55 13.19 2.73
CA ALA A 88 8.56 12.13 1.73
C ALA A 88 9.51 10.99 2.10
N ILE A 89 10.75 11.33 2.51
CA ILE A 89 11.74 10.33 2.95
C ILE A 89 11.22 9.58 4.18
N LYS A 90 10.66 10.30 5.17
CA LYS A 90 10.10 9.68 6.37
C LYS A 90 8.96 8.72 6.02
N ALA A 91 8.01 9.15 5.19
CA ALA A 91 6.91 8.31 4.75
C ALA A 91 7.42 7.06 4.03
N PHE A 92 8.40 7.21 3.14
CA PHE A 92 8.99 6.09 2.42
C PHE A 92 9.69 5.09 3.35
N LEU A 93 10.55 5.56 4.27
CA LEU A 93 11.30 4.70 5.18
C LEU A 93 10.39 3.96 6.16
N VAL A 94 9.40 4.64 6.75
CA VAL A 94 8.46 4.00 7.70
C VAL A 94 7.63 2.93 7.00
N ASN A 95 7.14 3.21 5.78
CA ASN A 95 6.43 2.22 4.99
C ASN A 95 7.32 1.02 4.63
N ARG A 96 8.62 1.23 4.33
CA ARG A 96 9.56 0.13 4.04
C ARG A 96 9.73 -0.85 5.19
N VAL A 97 9.64 -0.40 6.43
CA VAL A 97 9.64 -1.31 7.59
C VAL A 97 8.42 -2.24 7.55
N GLY A 98 7.25 -1.70 7.22
CA GLY A 98 6.04 -2.50 7.01
C GLY A 98 6.17 -3.45 5.80
N ASP A 99 6.67 -2.94 4.67
CA ASP A 99 6.84 -3.70 3.43
C ASP A 99 7.80 -4.89 3.62
N PHE A 100 8.83 -4.75 4.45
CA PHE A 100 9.72 -5.85 4.81
C PHE A 100 8.97 -6.96 5.56
N GLY A 101 8.13 -6.61 6.53
CA GLY A 101 7.26 -7.57 7.21
C GLY A 101 6.31 -8.28 6.25
N PHE A 102 5.72 -7.53 5.31
CA PHE A 102 4.83 -8.09 4.28
C PHE A 102 5.56 -9.08 3.37
N ALA A 103 6.77 -8.75 2.92
CA ALA A 103 7.60 -9.64 2.11
C ALA A 103 7.95 -10.95 2.84
N LEU A 104 8.33 -10.86 4.11
CA LEU A 104 8.57 -12.05 4.94
C LEU A 104 7.29 -12.90 5.10
N GLY A 105 6.13 -12.25 5.23
CA GLY A 105 4.84 -12.93 5.25
C GLY A 105 4.57 -13.69 3.94
N ILE A 106 4.86 -13.10 2.77
CA ILE A 106 4.74 -13.77 1.47
C ILE A 106 5.68 -14.99 1.37
N PHE A 107 6.92 -14.86 1.83
CA PHE A 107 7.86 -15.98 1.85
C PHE A 107 7.37 -17.10 2.77
N ALA A 108 6.84 -16.76 3.95
CA ALA A 108 6.25 -17.74 4.87
C ALA A 108 5.05 -18.47 4.25
N VAL A 109 4.17 -17.72 3.54
CA VAL A 109 3.06 -18.31 2.78
C VAL A 109 3.58 -19.30 1.74
N PHE A 110 4.56 -18.89 0.93
CA PHE A 110 5.12 -19.76 -0.10
C PHE A 110 5.77 -21.02 0.47
N MET A 111 6.49 -20.90 1.58
CA MET A 111 7.09 -22.06 2.27
C MET A 111 6.04 -23.04 2.80
N MET A 112 4.86 -22.56 3.22
CA MET A 112 3.81 -23.42 3.78
C MET A 112 2.93 -24.04 2.68
N PHE A 113 2.58 -23.25 1.66
CA PHE A 113 1.56 -23.62 0.66
C PHE A 113 2.14 -23.96 -0.72
N GLU A 114 3.43 -23.72 -0.95
CA GLU A 114 4.11 -23.86 -2.25
C GLU A 114 3.41 -23.09 -3.38
N SER A 115 2.62 -22.09 -3.02
CA SER A 115 1.84 -21.26 -3.92
C SER A 115 1.74 -19.84 -3.40
N VAL A 116 1.60 -18.89 -4.32
CA VAL A 116 1.30 -17.48 -4.04
C VAL A 116 -0.11 -17.08 -4.50
N HIS A 117 -0.86 -17.99 -5.11
CA HIS A 117 -2.23 -17.76 -5.57
C HIS A 117 -3.21 -17.81 -4.41
N LEU A 118 -4.04 -16.77 -4.27
CA LEU A 118 -4.95 -16.59 -3.14
C LEU A 118 -5.95 -17.74 -3.01
N ASP A 119 -6.56 -18.20 -4.13
CA ASP A 119 -7.52 -19.29 -4.09
C ASP A 119 -6.91 -20.61 -3.59
N THR A 120 -5.67 -20.91 -4.03
CA THR A 120 -4.94 -22.10 -3.59
C THR A 120 -4.62 -22.03 -2.10
N ILE A 121 -4.16 -20.85 -1.63
CA ILE A 121 -3.84 -20.60 -0.23
C ILE A 121 -5.07 -20.79 0.66
N PHE A 122 -6.20 -20.16 0.29
CA PHE A 122 -7.43 -20.25 1.08
C PHE A 122 -8.02 -21.67 1.11
N ALA A 123 -7.97 -22.38 -0.01
CA ALA A 123 -8.44 -23.77 -0.06
C ALA A 123 -7.60 -24.71 0.81
N ALA A 124 -6.28 -24.48 0.90
CA ALA A 124 -5.35 -25.31 1.67
C ALA A 124 -5.19 -24.86 3.13
N ALA A 125 -5.66 -23.67 3.51
CA ALA A 125 -5.43 -23.09 4.85
C ALA A 125 -5.98 -23.95 5.97
N GLU A 126 -7.13 -24.59 5.76
CA GLU A 126 -7.78 -25.43 6.77
C GLU A 126 -6.92 -26.64 7.16
N GLY A 127 -6.26 -27.26 6.18
CA GLY A 127 -5.36 -28.40 6.41
C GLY A 127 -4.01 -28.05 7.07
N LYS A 128 -3.70 -26.75 7.22
CA LYS A 128 -2.44 -26.27 7.83
C LYS A 128 -2.62 -25.62 9.19
N LYS A 129 -3.80 -25.69 9.80
CA LYS A 129 -4.12 -25.05 11.09
C LYS A 129 -3.21 -25.50 12.24
N ASP A 130 -2.83 -26.77 12.24
CA ASP A 130 -2.06 -27.38 13.31
C ASP A 130 -0.53 -27.37 13.07
N LEU A 131 -0.09 -26.70 12.01
CA LEU A 131 1.32 -26.59 11.69
C LEU A 131 2.02 -25.69 12.71
N ILE A 132 3.00 -26.26 13.40
CA ILE A 132 3.80 -25.57 14.41
C ILE A 132 5.19 -25.32 13.83
N ILE A 133 5.72 -24.12 14.04
CA ILE A 133 7.10 -23.75 13.74
C ILE A 133 7.81 -23.31 15.00
N ASN A 134 9.05 -23.71 15.15
CA ASN A 134 9.89 -23.28 16.27
C ASN A 134 10.66 -22.01 15.86
N VAL A 135 10.42 -20.92 16.58
CA VAL A 135 11.12 -19.66 16.38
C VAL A 135 11.82 -19.27 17.69
N PHE A 136 13.13 -19.22 17.65
CA PHE A 136 13.97 -18.92 18.81
C PHE A 136 13.69 -19.80 20.05
N GLY A 137 13.37 -21.09 19.85
CA GLY A 137 13.12 -22.03 20.92
C GLY A 137 11.69 -22.02 21.50
N THR A 138 10.79 -21.24 20.91
CA THR A 138 9.36 -21.20 21.26
C THR A 138 8.52 -21.70 20.09
N ASP A 139 7.54 -22.54 20.39
CA ASP A 139 6.64 -23.10 19.40
C ASP A 139 5.46 -22.15 19.13
N PHE A 140 5.26 -21.82 17.88
CA PHE A 140 4.17 -20.97 17.41
C PHE A 140 3.38 -21.65 16.29
N HIS A 141 2.10 -21.34 16.20
CA HIS A 141 1.31 -21.71 15.02
C HIS A 141 1.81 -20.95 13.79
N ALA A 142 2.19 -21.69 12.75
CA ALA A 142 2.78 -21.13 11.53
C ALA A 142 1.88 -20.10 10.85
N LEU A 143 0.56 -20.39 10.77
CA LEU A 143 -0.42 -19.46 10.20
C LEU A 143 -0.50 -18.15 11.00
N THR A 144 -0.44 -18.22 12.34
CA THR A 144 -0.49 -17.01 13.18
C THR A 144 0.70 -16.10 12.92
N ILE A 145 1.92 -16.67 12.88
CA ILE A 145 3.13 -15.88 12.58
C ILE A 145 3.03 -15.26 11.18
N THR A 146 2.60 -16.04 10.21
CA THR A 146 2.45 -15.55 8.82
C THR A 146 1.43 -14.40 8.73
N CYS A 147 0.27 -14.54 9.37
CA CYS A 147 -0.72 -13.46 9.42
C CYS A 147 -0.19 -12.22 10.14
N LEU A 148 0.57 -12.37 11.22
CA LEU A 148 1.20 -11.24 11.91
C LEU A 148 2.23 -10.53 11.02
N LEU A 149 3.04 -11.27 10.26
CA LEU A 149 3.99 -10.68 9.32
C LEU A 149 3.30 -9.89 8.21
N LEU A 150 2.23 -10.44 7.62
CA LEU A 150 1.40 -9.73 6.64
C LEU A 150 0.73 -8.50 7.26
N PHE A 151 0.28 -8.61 8.50
CA PHE A 151 -0.33 -7.50 9.25
C PHE A 151 0.66 -6.36 9.52
N VAL A 152 1.95 -6.64 9.74
CA VAL A 152 2.98 -5.60 9.87
C VAL A 152 3.03 -4.72 8.61
N GLY A 153 2.89 -5.33 7.43
CA GLY A 153 2.75 -4.59 6.18
C GLY A 153 1.52 -3.66 6.17
N ALA A 154 0.36 -4.20 6.56
CA ALA A 154 -0.87 -3.43 6.66
C ALA A 154 -0.75 -2.27 7.68
N MET A 155 -0.07 -2.49 8.81
CA MET A 155 0.20 -1.45 9.83
C MET A 155 0.99 -0.27 9.24
N GLY A 156 1.96 -0.52 8.35
CA GLY A 156 2.74 0.51 7.69
C GLY A 156 1.86 1.42 6.81
N LYS A 157 1.12 0.83 5.88
CA LYS A 157 0.26 1.58 4.95
C LYS A 157 -0.92 2.26 5.65
N SER A 158 -1.55 1.58 6.61
CA SER A 158 -2.69 2.13 7.36
C SER A 158 -2.28 3.04 8.53
N ALA A 159 -1.00 3.38 8.64
CA ALA A 159 -0.47 4.26 9.68
C ALA A 159 -0.94 3.85 11.10
N GLN A 160 -0.89 2.55 11.39
CA GLN A 160 -1.28 2.00 12.68
C GLN A 160 -0.23 2.28 13.76
N LEU A 161 -0.60 2.05 15.01
CA LEU A 161 0.26 2.29 16.17
C LEU A 161 1.66 1.70 15.99
N GLY A 162 2.68 2.52 16.16
CA GLY A 162 4.09 2.18 15.90
C GLY A 162 4.61 2.68 14.55
N LEU A 163 3.80 2.60 13.47
CA LEU A 163 4.17 3.03 12.11
C LEU A 163 3.34 4.23 11.62
N HIS A 164 2.72 5.00 12.52
CA HIS A 164 1.83 6.13 12.20
C HIS A 164 2.55 7.46 11.97
N THR A 165 3.81 7.56 12.33
CA THR A 165 4.54 8.84 12.41
C THR A 165 4.74 9.57 11.08
N TRP A 166 4.55 8.89 9.96
CA TRP A 166 4.67 9.47 8.62
C TRP A 166 3.40 10.21 8.15
N LEU A 167 2.23 9.81 8.66
CA LEU A 167 0.93 10.29 8.18
C LEU A 167 0.72 11.79 8.40
N PRO A 168 1.01 12.38 9.58
CA PRO A 168 0.89 13.82 9.77
C PRO A 168 1.79 14.64 8.85
N ASP A 169 3.04 14.19 8.65
CA ASP A 169 4.02 14.89 7.83
C ASP A 169 3.69 14.79 6.32
N ALA A 170 2.96 13.76 5.91
CA ALA A 170 2.53 13.58 4.53
C ALA A 170 1.59 14.71 4.03
N MET A 171 1.07 15.56 4.92
CA MET A 171 0.30 16.77 4.59
C MET A 171 1.14 17.89 3.96
N GLU A 172 2.47 17.76 3.90
CA GLU A 172 3.36 18.70 3.19
C GLU A 172 3.18 18.68 1.66
N GLY A 173 2.61 17.61 1.12
CA GLY A 173 2.23 17.54 -0.28
C GLY A 173 1.02 18.40 -0.64
N PRO A 174 0.73 18.59 -1.95
CA PRO A 174 -0.48 19.29 -2.41
C PRO A 174 -1.77 18.67 -1.86
N THR A 175 -2.77 19.49 -1.53
CA THR A 175 -4.04 19.04 -0.94
C THR A 175 -4.72 17.88 -1.71
N PRO A 176 -4.77 17.86 -3.07
CA PRO A 176 -5.32 16.73 -3.81
C PRO A 176 -4.63 15.41 -3.53
N VAL A 177 -3.32 15.44 -3.22
CA VAL A 177 -2.54 14.26 -2.83
C VAL A 177 -3.05 13.70 -1.50
N SER A 178 -3.23 14.57 -0.51
CA SER A 178 -3.76 14.17 0.79
C SER A 178 -5.14 13.54 0.67
N ALA A 179 -6.01 14.09 -0.18
CA ALA A 179 -7.32 13.52 -0.45
C ALA A 179 -7.25 12.12 -1.09
N LEU A 180 -6.33 11.90 -2.03
CA LEU A 180 -6.19 10.62 -2.71
C LEU A 180 -5.53 9.56 -1.81
N ILE A 181 -4.42 9.91 -1.15
CA ILE A 181 -3.62 8.96 -0.37
C ILE A 181 -4.33 8.60 0.95
N HIS A 182 -4.83 9.59 1.69
CA HIS A 182 -5.26 9.40 3.06
C HIS A 182 -6.73 9.03 3.19
N ALA A 183 -7.59 9.58 2.34
CA ALA A 183 -9.03 9.45 2.54
C ALA A 183 -9.63 8.21 1.88
N ALA A 184 -9.12 7.73 0.74
CA ALA A 184 -9.88 6.80 -0.06
C ALA A 184 -9.09 5.59 -0.56
N THR A 185 -7.76 5.60 -0.59
CA THR A 185 -7.06 4.59 -1.37
C THR A 185 -5.90 3.90 -0.68
N MET A 186 -4.98 4.60 -0.01
CA MET A 186 -3.79 3.96 0.55
C MET A 186 -3.94 3.56 2.01
N VAL A 187 -4.49 4.45 2.84
CA VAL A 187 -4.58 4.26 4.30
C VAL A 187 -5.80 3.42 4.67
N THR A 188 -6.82 3.40 3.84
CA THR A 188 -8.10 2.73 4.08
C THR A 188 -8.39 1.53 3.18
N ALA A 189 -7.47 1.17 2.28
CA ALA A 189 -7.60 0.03 1.37
C ALA A 189 -7.40 -1.33 2.01
#